data_2c2ed71b0b2fb14702737425e49f08b6
#
_entry.id   2c2ed71b0b2fb14702737425e49f08b6
#
_cell.length_a   1.000
_cell.length_b   1.000
_cell.length_c   1.000
_cell.angle_alpha   90.00
_cell.angle_beta   90.00
_cell.angle_gamma   90.00
#
_symmetry.space_group_name_H-M   'P 1'
#
loop_
_entity.id
_entity.type
_entity.pdbx_description
1 polymer ?
#
loop_
_entity_poly.entity_id
_entity_poly.type
_entity_poly.pdbx_seq_one_letter_code
_entity_poly.pdbx_strand_id
1 'polypeptide(L)'
;MARAIAARRARFETLLSGLGNYFSQPGAAALLLLIVLYKLGDAFAGALMTPFLLQSMAFSPAEVGVVNKVLGLWLTILGALLGGALMLQLGLWRALMAFGVLQLLSNLGFWWLSVHGQGALPGLTIPAFDWGFVRLAQATPVDGGLMLVVAAENLSGGMGTAAFVAFLMSLTSQRFSATQYALLSAFASVGRVWVGPLAGVLAESIGWPAFFVVSTVFALPGLAMLWVMRGSVKALEVETSPQAAADD
;
A
#
# COMPACT_ATOMS: atom_id res chain seq x y z
N MET A 1 -39.64 -3.70 15.87
CA MET A 1 -39.40 -4.24 14.54
C MET A 1 -39.46 -3.15 13.44
N ALA A 2 -40.51 -2.35 13.32
CA ALA A 2 -40.66 -1.30 12.32
C ALA A 2 -39.55 -0.22 12.31
N ARG A 3 -39.11 0.25 13.50
CA ARG A 3 -38.00 1.22 13.61
C ARG A 3 -36.65 0.68 13.11
N ALA A 4 -36.38 -0.62 13.31
CA ALA A 4 -35.15 -1.25 12.81
C ALA A 4 -35.16 -1.40 11.29
N ILE A 5 -36.32 -1.69 10.70
CA ILE A 5 -36.50 -1.77 9.24
C ILE A 5 -36.37 -0.38 8.60
N ALA A 6 -36.96 0.64 9.21
CA ALA A 6 -36.85 2.03 8.73
C ALA A 6 -35.39 2.53 8.80
N ALA A 7 -34.66 2.27 9.89
CA ALA A 7 -33.26 2.61 10.02
C ALA A 7 -32.37 1.87 9.01
N ARG A 8 -32.69 0.63 8.67
CA ARG A 8 -31.99 -0.15 7.66
C ARG A 8 -32.22 0.38 6.26
N ARG A 9 -33.47 0.78 5.95
CA ARG A 9 -33.82 1.44 4.66
C ARG A 9 -33.11 2.78 4.51
N ALA A 10 -33.14 3.63 5.52
CA ALA A 10 -32.46 4.92 5.49
C ALA A 10 -30.94 4.79 5.27
N ARG A 11 -30.31 3.80 5.91
CA ARG A 11 -28.87 3.50 5.68
C ARG A 11 -28.61 3.04 4.25
N PHE A 12 -29.47 2.20 3.70
CA PHE A 12 -29.33 1.70 2.34
C PHE A 12 -29.53 2.82 1.30
N GLU A 13 -30.51 3.69 1.50
CA GLU A 13 -30.73 4.87 0.66
C GLU A 13 -29.55 5.86 0.75
N THR A 14 -28.94 6.03 1.91
CA THR A 14 -27.72 6.84 2.07
C THR A 14 -26.55 6.23 1.30
N LEU A 15 -26.40 4.91 1.33
CA LEU A 15 -25.36 4.20 0.57
C LEU A 15 -25.57 4.40 -0.94
N LEU A 16 -26.78 4.17 -1.43
CA LEU A 16 -27.10 4.33 -2.85
C LEU A 16 -26.94 5.77 -3.34
N SER A 17 -27.37 6.76 -2.54
CA SER A 17 -27.20 8.17 -2.88
C SER A 17 -25.73 8.60 -2.83
N GLY A 18 -24.92 8.08 -1.89
CA GLY A 18 -23.48 8.31 -1.85
C GLY A 18 -22.75 7.73 -3.07
N LEU A 19 -23.14 6.53 -3.50
CA LEU A 19 -22.68 5.90 -4.73
C LEU A 19 -23.08 6.71 -5.97
N GLY A 20 -24.38 7.02 -6.10
CA GLY A 20 -24.89 7.79 -7.23
C GLY A 20 -24.21 9.15 -7.35
N ASN A 21 -23.99 9.85 -6.23
CA ASN A 21 -23.26 11.11 -6.19
C ASN A 21 -21.82 10.97 -6.68
N TYR A 22 -21.10 9.91 -6.25
CA TYR A 22 -19.73 9.68 -6.71
C TYR A 22 -19.68 9.39 -8.22
N PHE A 23 -20.52 8.47 -8.73
CA PHE A 23 -20.50 8.09 -10.13
C PHE A 23 -21.04 9.17 -11.09
N SER A 24 -21.77 10.15 -10.59
CA SER A 24 -22.20 11.30 -11.39
C SER A 24 -21.10 12.35 -11.59
N GLN A 25 -19.99 12.25 -10.89
CA GLN A 25 -18.86 13.18 -11.04
C GLN A 25 -18.10 12.89 -12.35
N PRO A 26 -17.73 13.92 -13.12
CA PRO A 26 -16.91 13.75 -14.30
C PRO A 26 -15.56 13.10 -13.96
N GLY A 27 -15.19 12.01 -14.65
CA GLY A 27 -13.92 11.32 -14.42
C GLY A 27 -13.91 10.31 -13.28
N ALA A 28 -15.03 10.06 -12.58
CA ALA A 28 -15.10 9.10 -11.47
C ALA A 28 -14.58 7.70 -11.86
N ALA A 29 -14.94 7.21 -13.03
CA ALA A 29 -14.46 5.90 -13.52
C ALA A 29 -12.93 5.87 -13.71
N ALA A 30 -12.33 6.96 -14.21
CA ALA A 30 -10.89 7.07 -14.37
C ALA A 30 -10.17 7.13 -13.01
N LEU A 31 -10.75 7.82 -12.03
CA LEU A 31 -10.22 7.86 -10.65
C LEU A 31 -10.31 6.49 -9.97
N LEU A 32 -11.40 5.75 -10.16
CA LEU A 32 -11.52 4.37 -9.66
C LEU A 32 -10.48 3.44 -10.30
N LEU A 33 -10.27 3.56 -11.60
CA LEU A 33 -9.23 2.79 -12.28
C LEU A 33 -7.84 3.16 -11.74
N LEU A 34 -7.55 4.44 -11.50
CA LEU A 34 -6.31 4.88 -10.87
C LEU A 34 -6.12 4.25 -9.48
N ILE A 35 -7.17 4.23 -8.65
CA ILE A 35 -7.13 3.61 -7.30
C ILE A 35 -6.73 2.14 -7.39
N VAL A 36 -7.34 1.38 -8.30
CA VAL A 36 -7.03 -0.05 -8.48
C VAL A 36 -5.61 -0.24 -9.01
N LEU A 37 -5.23 0.47 -10.07
CA LEU A 37 -3.94 0.32 -10.72
C LEU A 37 -2.77 0.76 -9.83
N TYR A 38 -2.97 1.83 -9.03
CA TYR A 38 -1.94 2.35 -8.13
C TYR A 38 -1.52 1.32 -7.08
N LYS A 39 -2.47 0.52 -6.58
CA LYS A 39 -2.22 -0.53 -5.59
C LYS A 39 -1.86 -1.89 -6.18
N LEU A 40 -1.95 -2.05 -7.50
CA LEU A 40 -1.75 -3.35 -8.14
C LEU A 40 -0.31 -3.86 -8.00
N GLY A 41 0.69 -3.00 -8.20
CA GLY A 41 2.10 -3.38 -8.08
C GLY A 41 2.48 -3.88 -6.69
N ASP A 42 2.08 -3.13 -5.64
CA ASP A 42 2.27 -3.55 -4.25
C ASP A 42 1.57 -4.88 -3.95
N ALA A 43 0.36 -5.05 -4.50
CA ALA A 43 -0.42 -6.26 -4.28
C ALA A 43 0.29 -7.50 -4.85
N PHE A 44 0.93 -7.38 -6.02
CA PHE A 44 1.67 -8.48 -6.63
C PHE A 44 2.88 -8.89 -5.79
N ALA A 45 3.77 -7.97 -5.44
CA ALA A 45 4.95 -8.26 -4.64
C ALA A 45 4.57 -8.76 -3.23
N GLY A 46 3.64 -8.08 -2.57
CA GLY A 46 3.23 -8.39 -1.20
C GLY A 46 2.48 -9.72 -1.07
N ALA A 47 1.76 -10.18 -2.11
CA ALA A 47 0.99 -11.43 -2.06
C ALA A 47 1.86 -12.65 -1.79
N LEU A 48 3.07 -12.69 -2.32
CA LEU A 48 3.97 -13.84 -2.24
C LEU A 48 5.24 -13.59 -1.42
N MET A 49 5.37 -12.45 -0.77
CA MET A 49 6.56 -12.12 0.04
C MET A 49 6.86 -13.20 1.09
N THR A 50 5.88 -13.59 1.89
CA THR A 50 6.08 -14.59 2.94
C THR A 50 6.41 -15.99 2.39
N PRO A 51 5.69 -16.56 1.42
CA PRO A 51 6.08 -17.79 0.76
C PRO A 51 7.49 -17.74 0.15
N PHE A 52 7.85 -16.65 -0.51
CA PHE A 52 9.18 -16.45 -1.06
C PHE A 52 10.26 -16.52 0.03
N LEU A 53 10.12 -15.77 1.11
CA LEU A 53 11.12 -15.73 2.17
C LEU A 53 11.27 -17.07 2.90
N LEU A 54 10.17 -17.76 3.18
CA LEU A 54 10.19 -19.00 3.94
C LEU A 54 10.52 -20.22 3.08
N GLN A 55 9.95 -20.34 1.88
CA GLN A 55 10.04 -21.54 1.07
C GLN A 55 11.16 -21.50 0.04
N SER A 56 11.36 -20.35 -0.62
CA SER A 56 12.37 -20.22 -1.66
C SER A 56 13.71 -19.78 -1.08
N MET A 57 13.69 -18.79 -0.22
CA MET A 57 14.93 -18.29 0.42
C MET A 57 15.32 -19.10 1.65
N ALA A 58 14.45 -19.96 2.17
CA ALA A 58 14.67 -20.81 3.35
C ALA A 58 15.10 -20.03 4.62
N PHE A 59 14.67 -18.76 4.77
CA PHE A 59 14.82 -18.04 6.02
C PHE A 59 13.99 -18.70 7.12
N SER A 60 14.50 -18.67 8.36
CA SER A 60 13.74 -19.23 9.48
C SER A 60 12.47 -18.43 9.78
N PRO A 61 11.38 -19.08 10.22
CA PRO A 61 10.18 -18.36 10.63
C PRO A 61 10.43 -17.33 11.75
N ALA A 62 11.37 -17.60 12.65
CA ALA A 62 11.75 -16.68 13.71
C ALA A 62 12.41 -15.42 13.15
N GLU A 63 13.32 -15.57 12.20
CA GLU A 63 14.00 -14.47 11.52
C GLU A 63 13.04 -13.60 10.73
N VAL A 64 12.20 -14.20 9.86
CA VAL A 64 11.18 -13.49 9.09
C VAL A 64 10.17 -12.81 10.02
N GLY A 65 9.77 -13.49 11.10
CA GLY A 65 8.87 -12.94 12.11
C GLY A 65 9.45 -11.72 12.82
N VAL A 66 10.69 -11.77 13.26
CA VAL A 66 11.38 -10.63 13.93
C VAL A 66 11.53 -9.46 12.97
N VAL A 67 12.03 -9.70 11.76
CA VAL A 67 12.23 -8.62 10.78
C VAL A 67 10.89 -7.94 10.43
N ASN A 68 9.84 -8.70 10.17
CA ASN A 68 8.55 -8.12 9.82
C ASN A 68 7.84 -7.46 11.01
N LYS A 69 7.86 -8.08 12.20
CA LYS A 69 7.08 -7.59 13.36
C LYS A 69 7.80 -6.53 14.17
N VAL A 70 9.13 -6.54 14.18
CA VAL A 70 9.92 -5.52 14.89
C VAL A 70 10.33 -4.42 13.90
N LEU A 71 11.23 -4.74 12.97
CA LEU A 71 11.75 -3.74 12.04
C LEU A 71 10.66 -3.21 11.11
N GLY A 72 9.90 -4.10 10.46
CA GLY A 72 8.85 -3.74 9.50
C GLY A 72 7.76 -2.87 10.11
N LEU A 73 7.23 -3.22 11.29
CA LEU A 73 6.20 -2.44 11.96
C LEU A 73 6.66 -1.00 12.24
N TRP A 74 7.83 -0.84 12.87
CA TRP A 74 8.34 0.49 13.21
C TRP A 74 8.66 1.33 11.98
N LEU A 75 9.19 0.71 10.92
CA LEU A 75 9.47 1.40 9.66
C LEU A 75 8.19 1.77 8.90
N THR A 76 7.13 0.96 8.97
CA THR A 76 5.82 1.34 8.43
C THR A 76 5.26 2.56 9.15
N ILE A 77 5.32 2.60 10.48
CA ILE A 77 4.87 3.76 11.28
C ILE A 77 5.71 5.00 10.93
N LEU A 78 7.03 4.85 10.94
CA LEU A 78 7.94 5.95 10.58
C LEU A 78 7.70 6.42 9.14
N GLY A 79 7.51 5.50 8.21
CA GLY A 79 7.17 5.79 6.83
C GLY A 79 5.87 6.58 6.71
N ALA A 80 4.82 6.18 7.43
CA ALA A 80 3.55 6.91 7.42
C ALA A 80 3.69 8.34 7.98
N LEU A 81 4.45 8.53 9.07
CA LEU A 81 4.73 9.85 9.64
C LEU A 81 5.56 10.72 8.69
N LEU A 82 6.64 10.19 8.13
CA LEU A 82 7.47 10.89 7.16
C LEU A 82 6.69 11.20 5.88
N GLY A 83 5.91 10.24 5.39
CA GLY A 83 5.04 10.41 4.22
C GLY A 83 4.03 11.54 4.42
N GLY A 84 3.36 11.58 5.57
CA GLY A 84 2.45 12.66 5.94
C GLY A 84 3.16 14.02 6.01
N ALA A 85 4.31 14.09 6.68
CA ALA A 85 5.08 15.33 6.81
C ALA A 85 5.61 15.83 5.45
N LEU A 86 6.15 14.94 4.62
CA LEU A 86 6.65 15.30 3.29
C LEU A 86 5.51 15.70 2.34
N MET A 87 4.33 15.10 2.47
CA MET A 87 3.17 15.45 1.67
C MET A 87 2.74 16.91 1.88
N LEU A 88 2.90 17.47 3.08
CA LEU A 88 2.63 18.89 3.35
C LEU A 88 3.51 19.84 2.53
N GLN A 89 4.72 19.40 2.16
CA GLN A 89 5.67 20.18 1.37
C GLN A 89 5.55 19.91 -0.13
N LEU A 90 5.33 18.64 -0.51
CA LEU A 90 5.30 18.19 -1.89
C LEU A 90 3.94 18.42 -2.58
N GLY A 91 2.87 18.46 -1.80
CA GLY A 91 1.51 18.34 -2.27
C GLY A 91 1.14 16.87 -2.60
N LEU A 92 -0.15 16.60 -2.76
CA LEU A 92 -0.71 15.26 -2.91
C LEU A 92 -0.17 14.53 -4.15
N TRP A 93 -0.22 15.18 -5.32
CA TRP A 93 0.19 14.55 -6.57
C TRP A 93 1.66 14.15 -6.58
N ARG A 94 2.56 15.07 -6.13
CA ARG A 94 4.01 14.79 -6.09
C ARG A 94 4.34 13.72 -5.05
N ALA A 95 3.65 13.73 -3.91
CA ALA A 95 3.83 12.73 -2.87
C ALA A 95 3.42 11.34 -3.38
N LEU A 96 2.24 11.20 -4.00
CA LEU A 96 1.80 9.94 -4.62
C LEU A 96 2.81 9.44 -5.67
N MET A 97 3.32 10.33 -6.52
CA MET A 97 4.30 9.96 -7.55
C MET A 97 5.62 9.52 -6.92
N ALA A 98 6.19 10.32 -6.02
CA ALA A 98 7.47 10.02 -5.38
C ALA A 98 7.42 8.71 -4.56
N PHE A 99 6.38 8.55 -3.75
CA PHE A 99 6.23 7.36 -2.89
C PHE A 99 5.85 6.13 -3.71
N GLY A 100 5.07 6.28 -4.78
CA GLY A 100 4.80 5.19 -5.72
C GLY A 100 6.07 4.72 -6.45
N VAL A 101 6.97 5.63 -6.83
CA VAL A 101 8.28 5.28 -7.38
C VAL A 101 9.16 4.59 -6.33
N LEU A 102 9.17 5.07 -5.08
CA LEU A 102 9.90 4.40 -4.00
C LEU A 102 9.40 2.97 -3.77
N GLN A 103 8.08 2.75 -3.76
CA GLN A 103 7.49 1.41 -3.63
C GLN A 103 7.84 0.52 -4.85
N LEU A 104 7.82 1.06 -6.05
CA LEU A 104 8.26 0.34 -7.24
C LEU A 104 9.74 -0.09 -7.12
N LEU A 105 10.60 0.78 -6.63
CA LEU A 105 12.01 0.48 -6.43
C LEU A 105 12.23 -0.53 -5.29
N SER A 106 11.42 -0.51 -4.22
CA SER A 106 11.53 -1.49 -3.14
C SER A 106 11.22 -2.91 -3.60
N ASN A 107 10.32 -3.10 -4.59
CA ASN A 107 10.07 -4.40 -5.21
C ASN A 107 11.32 -4.99 -5.86
N LEU A 108 12.21 -4.16 -6.41
CA LEU A 108 13.50 -4.59 -6.93
C LEU A 108 14.45 -5.10 -5.84
N GLY A 109 14.21 -4.74 -4.58
CA GLY A 109 14.93 -5.32 -3.44
C GLY A 109 14.67 -6.83 -3.31
N PHE A 110 13.43 -7.28 -3.50
CA PHE A 110 13.10 -8.72 -3.51
C PHE A 110 13.69 -9.43 -4.72
N TRP A 111 13.72 -8.80 -5.88
CA TRP A 111 14.45 -9.31 -7.04
C TRP A 111 15.94 -9.48 -6.71
N TRP A 112 16.57 -8.46 -6.13
CA TRP A 112 17.97 -8.52 -5.73
C TRP A 112 18.23 -9.67 -4.74
N LEU A 113 17.38 -9.82 -3.72
CA LEU A 113 17.48 -10.89 -2.74
C LEU A 113 17.33 -12.28 -3.40
N SER A 114 16.42 -12.42 -4.38
CA SER A 114 16.20 -13.68 -5.11
C SER A 114 17.40 -14.11 -5.96
N VAL A 115 18.22 -13.16 -6.40
CA VAL A 115 19.42 -13.43 -7.24
C VAL A 115 20.66 -13.70 -6.39
N HIS A 116 20.83 -12.94 -5.29
CA HIS A 116 22.07 -13.00 -4.49
C HIS A 116 21.98 -14.03 -3.34
N GLY A 117 20.79 -14.38 -2.92
CA GLY A 117 20.59 -15.35 -1.84
C GLY A 117 20.86 -14.79 -0.44
N GLN A 118 20.89 -15.70 0.54
CA GLN A 118 21.26 -15.38 1.93
C GLN A 118 22.76 -15.09 2.05
N GLY A 119 23.12 -14.25 3.02
CA GLY A 119 24.52 -13.94 3.32
C GLY A 119 25.18 -12.94 2.37
N ALA A 120 24.44 -12.36 1.42
CA ALA A 120 24.98 -11.35 0.52
C ALA A 120 25.40 -10.06 1.23
N LEU A 121 24.78 -9.75 2.37
CA LEU A 121 25.17 -8.65 3.25
C LEU A 121 25.41 -9.18 4.68
N PRO A 122 26.32 -8.55 5.44
CA PRO A 122 26.56 -8.94 6.81
C PRO A 122 25.29 -8.78 7.64
N GLY A 123 24.92 -9.85 8.35
CA GLY A 123 23.79 -9.89 9.26
C GLY A 123 24.15 -9.41 10.67
N LEU A 124 23.16 -9.39 11.53
CA LEU A 124 23.31 -9.14 12.96
C LEU A 124 22.50 -10.13 13.78
N THR A 125 22.87 -10.31 15.04
CA THR A 125 22.10 -11.15 15.95
C THR A 125 21.25 -10.28 16.85
N ILE A 126 19.92 -10.48 16.78
CA ILE A 126 18.96 -9.81 17.66
C ILE A 126 18.87 -10.61 18.94
N PRO A 127 19.15 -10.01 20.12
CA PRO A 127 19.05 -10.71 21.40
C PRO A 127 17.60 -11.10 21.71
N ALA A 128 17.41 -12.09 22.58
CA ALA A 128 16.10 -12.46 23.09
C ALA A 128 15.46 -11.27 23.82
N PHE A 129 14.16 -11.04 23.61
CA PHE A 129 13.40 -9.98 24.27
C PHE A 129 11.93 -10.40 24.47
N ASP A 130 11.25 -9.73 25.37
CA ASP A 130 9.83 -9.87 25.60
C ASP A 130 9.21 -8.49 25.82
N TRP A 131 8.36 -8.06 24.88
CA TRP A 131 7.63 -6.79 24.96
C TRP A 131 6.13 -7.00 25.31
N GLY A 132 5.78 -8.20 25.73
CA GLY A 132 4.40 -8.57 26.02
C GLY A 132 3.57 -8.91 24.78
N PHE A 133 3.59 -8.08 23.76
CA PHE A 133 2.88 -8.31 22.48
C PHE A 133 3.77 -8.94 21.40
N VAL A 134 5.08 -8.85 21.51
CA VAL A 134 6.05 -9.56 20.66
C VAL A 134 7.15 -10.15 21.54
N ARG A 135 7.40 -11.43 21.38
CA ARG A 135 8.43 -12.15 22.14
C ARG A 135 9.35 -12.90 21.20
N LEU A 136 10.65 -12.71 21.42
CA LEU A 136 11.72 -13.50 20.83
C LEU A 136 12.37 -14.36 21.93
N ALA A 137 12.08 -15.67 21.93
CA ALA A 137 12.49 -16.55 23.02
C ALA A 137 14.00 -16.82 23.05
N GLN A 138 14.69 -16.70 21.90
CA GLN A 138 16.13 -16.95 21.76
C GLN A 138 16.75 -15.89 20.87
N ALA A 139 18.05 -15.61 21.08
CA ALA A 139 18.81 -14.76 20.19
C ALA A 139 18.78 -15.33 18.76
N THR A 140 18.39 -14.52 17.80
CA THR A 140 18.14 -14.94 16.42
C THR A 140 19.10 -14.19 15.49
N PRO A 141 19.91 -14.90 14.71
CA PRO A 141 20.68 -14.28 13.63
C PRO A 141 19.70 -13.80 12.54
N VAL A 142 19.98 -12.64 12.01
CA VAL A 142 19.17 -12.00 10.97
C VAL A 142 20.08 -11.58 9.83
N ASP A 143 19.68 -11.96 8.62
CA ASP A 143 20.39 -11.63 7.37
C ASP A 143 20.28 -10.14 7.06
N GLY A 144 21.41 -9.51 6.69
CA GLY A 144 21.45 -8.09 6.37
C GLY A 144 20.69 -7.73 5.09
N GLY A 145 20.68 -8.61 4.09
CA GLY A 145 19.91 -8.44 2.85
C GLY A 145 18.41 -8.47 3.11
N LEU A 146 17.94 -9.45 3.90
CA LEU A 146 16.55 -9.52 4.35
C LEU A 146 16.14 -8.25 5.10
N MET A 147 16.97 -7.79 6.04
CA MET A 147 16.71 -6.56 6.81
C MET A 147 16.57 -5.35 5.89
N LEU A 148 17.50 -5.16 4.96
CA LEU A 148 17.52 -4.02 4.04
C LEU A 148 16.26 -4.01 3.16
N VAL A 149 15.93 -5.16 2.57
CA VAL A 149 14.78 -5.27 1.64
C VAL A 149 13.46 -5.04 2.37
N VAL A 150 13.26 -5.66 3.53
CA VAL A 150 12.06 -5.47 4.34
C VAL A 150 11.98 -4.05 4.91
N ALA A 151 13.12 -3.44 5.25
CA ALA A 151 13.17 -2.05 5.70
C ALA A 151 12.72 -1.09 4.60
N ALA A 152 13.27 -1.22 3.40
CA ALA A 152 12.91 -0.39 2.25
C ALA A 152 11.43 -0.54 1.88
N GLU A 153 10.93 -1.78 1.87
CA GLU A 153 9.52 -2.09 1.58
C GLU A 153 8.56 -1.46 2.58
N ASN A 154 8.82 -1.67 3.88
CA ASN A 154 7.91 -1.15 4.91
C ASN A 154 7.96 0.38 5.02
N LEU A 155 9.15 0.99 4.89
CA LEU A 155 9.28 2.44 4.92
C LEU A 155 8.55 3.09 3.74
N SER A 156 8.82 2.63 2.50
CA SER A 156 8.16 3.14 1.29
C SER A 156 6.66 2.84 1.29
N GLY A 157 6.27 1.65 1.75
CA GLY A 157 4.88 1.23 1.90
C GLY A 157 4.10 2.10 2.89
N GLY A 158 4.73 2.47 4.02
CA GLY A 158 4.16 3.42 4.99
C GLY A 158 3.93 4.80 4.39
N MET A 159 4.95 5.35 3.70
CA MET A 159 4.85 6.65 3.00
C MET A 159 3.76 6.63 1.93
N GLY A 160 3.75 5.61 1.07
CA GLY A 160 2.76 5.44 0.01
C GLY A 160 1.35 5.26 0.55
N THR A 161 1.19 4.56 1.67
CA THR A 161 -0.11 4.38 2.32
C THR A 161 -0.64 5.70 2.87
N ALA A 162 0.19 6.54 3.50
CA ALA A 162 -0.23 7.84 4.00
C ALA A 162 -0.75 8.74 2.85
N ALA A 163 0.01 8.84 1.75
CA ALA A 163 -0.41 9.64 0.60
C ALA A 163 -1.67 9.05 -0.10
N PHE A 164 -1.77 7.73 -0.18
CA PHE A 164 -2.92 7.07 -0.79
C PHE A 164 -4.20 7.24 0.02
N VAL A 165 -4.14 7.15 1.36
CA VAL A 165 -5.28 7.45 2.23
C VAL A 165 -5.73 8.89 2.08
N ALA A 166 -4.79 9.85 2.06
CA ALA A 166 -5.10 11.25 1.81
C ALA A 166 -5.76 11.46 0.43
N PHE A 167 -5.30 10.77 -0.60
CA PHE A 167 -5.92 10.77 -1.93
C PHE A 167 -7.35 10.23 -1.90
N LEU A 168 -7.60 9.09 -1.23
CA LEU A 168 -8.96 8.57 -1.11
C LEU A 168 -9.87 9.57 -0.36
N MET A 169 -9.36 10.22 0.67
CA MET A 169 -10.13 11.21 1.43
C MET A 169 -10.45 12.45 0.61
N SER A 170 -9.53 12.93 -0.23
CA SER A 170 -9.77 14.09 -1.11
C SER A 170 -10.82 13.83 -2.19
N LEU A 171 -11.11 12.56 -2.49
CA LEU A 171 -12.18 12.16 -3.43
C LEU A 171 -13.56 12.07 -2.77
N THR A 172 -13.67 12.26 -1.46
CA THR A 172 -14.93 12.12 -0.74
C THR A 172 -15.59 13.48 -0.51
N SER A 173 -16.92 13.55 -0.72
CA SER A 173 -17.69 14.73 -0.36
C SER A 173 -17.92 14.80 1.15
N GLN A 174 -17.96 15.99 1.73
CA GLN A 174 -18.20 16.18 3.18
C GLN A 174 -19.49 15.49 3.66
N ARG A 175 -20.54 15.49 2.85
CA ARG A 175 -21.85 14.91 3.18
C ARG A 175 -21.84 13.38 3.25
N PHE A 176 -21.01 12.69 2.47
CA PHE A 176 -20.99 11.23 2.32
C PHE A 176 -19.61 10.63 2.58
N SER A 177 -18.72 11.37 3.25
CA SER A 177 -17.31 11.02 3.39
C SER A 177 -17.05 9.59 3.88
N ALA A 178 -17.71 9.15 4.94
CA ALA A 178 -17.53 7.80 5.48
C ALA A 178 -17.95 6.70 4.50
N THR A 179 -19.08 6.88 3.81
CA THR A 179 -19.62 5.92 2.84
C THR A 179 -18.75 5.85 1.59
N GLN A 180 -18.37 7.00 1.05
CA GLN A 180 -17.54 7.09 -0.14
C GLN A 180 -16.13 6.57 0.15
N TYR A 181 -15.53 6.93 1.28
CA TYR A 181 -14.23 6.40 1.69
C TYR A 181 -14.24 4.87 1.84
N ALA A 182 -15.25 4.31 2.50
CA ALA A 182 -15.39 2.86 2.65
C ALA A 182 -15.50 2.16 1.28
N LEU A 183 -16.25 2.75 0.34
CA LEU A 183 -16.38 2.24 -1.01
C LEU A 183 -15.04 2.30 -1.78
N LEU A 184 -14.38 3.45 -1.79
CA LEU A 184 -13.09 3.62 -2.47
C LEU A 184 -12.03 2.69 -1.90
N SER A 185 -12.01 2.50 -0.57
CA SER A 185 -11.12 1.54 0.10
C SER A 185 -11.44 0.10 -0.29
N ALA A 186 -12.72 -0.25 -0.46
CA ALA A 186 -13.12 -1.56 -0.96
C ALA A 186 -12.64 -1.79 -2.39
N PHE A 187 -12.80 -0.80 -3.28
CA PHE A 187 -12.26 -0.86 -4.64
C PHE A 187 -10.74 -1.01 -4.67
N ALA A 188 -10.01 -0.29 -3.82
CA ALA A 188 -8.57 -0.45 -3.68
C ALA A 188 -8.16 -1.89 -3.28
N SER A 189 -9.02 -2.59 -2.56
CA SER A 189 -8.79 -3.96 -2.12
C SER A 189 -9.12 -5.02 -3.19
N VAL A 190 -9.96 -4.71 -4.17
CA VAL A 190 -10.37 -5.66 -5.23
C VAL A 190 -9.15 -6.19 -5.99
N GLY A 191 -8.23 -5.32 -6.39
CA GLY A 191 -6.98 -5.72 -7.05
C GLY A 191 -6.19 -6.76 -6.24
N ARG A 192 -6.09 -6.56 -4.93
CA ARG A 192 -5.34 -7.44 -4.02
C ARG A 192 -5.94 -8.86 -3.95
N VAL A 193 -7.25 -8.98 -3.96
CA VAL A 193 -7.93 -10.29 -3.85
C VAL A 193 -7.67 -11.16 -5.09
N TRP A 194 -7.73 -10.56 -6.28
CA TRP A 194 -7.52 -11.28 -7.53
C TRP A 194 -6.04 -11.54 -7.85
N VAL A 195 -5.15 -10.70 -7.35
CA VAL A 195 -3.71 -10.79 -7.62
C VAL A 195 -3.08 -12.02 -6.96
N GLY A 196 -3.50 -12.41 -5.76
CA GLY A 196 -2.87 -13.54 -5.04
C GLY A 196 -2.77 -14.84 -5.84
N PRO A 197 -3.89 -15.39 -6.34
CA PRO A 197 -3.87 -16.59 -7.17
C PRO A 197 -3.05 -16.44 -8.46
N LEU A 198 -3.17 -15.28 -9.14
CA LEU A 198 -2.41 -15.00 -10.36
C LEU A 198 -0.91 -14.92 -10.09
N ALA A 199 -0.52 -14.29 -8.99
CA ALA A 199 0.87 -14.18 -8.57
C ALA A 199 1.49 -15.57 -8.31
N GLY A 200 0.73 -16.49 -7.66
CA GLY A 200 1.18 -17.86 -7.42
C GLY A 200 1.50 -18.60 -8.71
N VAL A 201 0.55 -18.64 -9.64
CA VAL A 201 0.74 -19.28 -10.95
C VAL A 201 1.90 -18.66 -11.71
N LEU A 202 2.03 -17.33 -11.67
CA LEU A 202 3.10 -16.63 -12.34
C LEU A 202 4.48 -16.97 -11.74
N ALA A 203 4.61 -16.92 -10.41
CA ALA A 203 5.86 -17.25 -9.73
C ALA A 203 6.32 -18.69 -10.01
N GLU A 204 5.41 -19.66 -10.05
CA GLU A 204 5.71 -21.05 -10.41
C GLU A 204 6.17 -21.18 -11.87
N SER A 205 5.57 -20.41 -12.79
CA SER A 205 5.85 -20.54 -14.23
C SER A 205 7.15 -19.88 -14.67
N ILE A 206 7.53 -18.72 -14.09
CA ILE A 206 8.68 -17.92 -14.54
C ILE A 206 9.82 -17.86 -13.52
N GLY A 207 9.60 -18.37 -12.30
CA GLY A 207 10.56 -18.30 -11.20
C GLY A 207 10.60 -16.95 -10.49
N TRP A 208 11.17 -16.92 -9.29
CA TRP A 208 11.15 -15.76 -8.40
C TRP A 208 11.82 -14.50 -8.94
N PRO A 209 13.03 -14.57 -9.53
CA PRO A 209 13.67 -13.36 -10.05
C PRO A 209 12.83 -12.67 -11.13
N ALA A 210 12.31 -13.45 -12.09
CA ALA A 210 11.47 -12.91 -13.15
C ALA A 210 10.12 -12.41 -12.61
N PHE A 211 9.54 -13.10 -11.60
CA PHE A 211 8.32 -12.68 -10.93
C PHE A 211 8.43 -11.28 -10.32
N PHE A 212 9.50 -10.97 -9.59
CA PHE A 212 9.67 -9.65 -8.99
C PHE A 212 9.91 -8.55 -10.02
N VAL A 213 10.60 -8.83 -11.13
CA VAL A 213 10.70 -7.90 -12.25
C VAL A 213 9.33 -7.63 -12.87
N VAL A 214 8.54 -8.67 -13.11
CA VAL A 214 7.19 -8.55 -13.66
C VAL A 214 6.27 -7.80 -12.70
N SER A 215 6.34 -8.07 -11.38
CA SER A 215 5.55 -7.31 -10.37
C SER A 215 5.89 -5.82 -10.39
N THR A 216 7.17 -5.48 -10.59
CA THR A 216 7.61 -4.08 -10.77
C THR A 216 7.02 -3.46 -12.02
N VAL A 217 6.97 -4.19 -13.15
CA VAL A 217 6.34 -3.73 -14.39
C VAL A 217 4.83 -3.49 -14.20
N PHE A 218 4.15 -4.33 -13.42
CA PHE A 218 2.73 -4.15 -13.09
C PHE A 218 2.43 -2.90 -12.22
N ALA A 219 3.42 -2.29 -11.60
CA ALA A 219 3.26 -1.01 -10.92
C ALA A 219 3.27 0.20 -11.87
N LEU A 220 3.88 0.08 -13.05
CA LEU A 220 4.03 1.17 -14.01
C LEU A 220 2.69 1.74 -14.51
N PRO A 221 1.65 0.95 -14.86
CA PRO A 221 0.36 1.47 -15.29
C PRO A 221 -0.28 2.41 -14.27
N GLY A 222 -0.16 2.13 -12.97
CA GLY A 222 -0.66 3.00 -11.91
C GLY A 222 0.04 4.37 -11.89
N LEU A 223 1.37 4.38 -11.98
CA LEU A 223 2.17 5.60 -12.04
C LEU A 223 1.94 6.37 -13.36
N ALA A 224 1.84 5.67 -14.47
CA ALA A 224 1.53 6.28 -15.76
C ALA A 224 0.15 6.96 -15.75
N MET A 225 -0.87 6.29 -15.19
CA MET A 225 -2.19 6.87 -15.06
C MET A 225 -2.22 8.06 -14.11
N LEU A 226 -1.48 8.00 -12.98
CA LEU A 226 -1.31 9.13 -12.07
C LEU A 226 -0.66 10.33 -12.78
N TRP A 227 0.29 10.08 -13.68
CA TRP A 227 0.90 11.13 -14.50
C TRP A 227 -0.10 11.76 -15.48
N VAL A 228 -0.87 10.94 -16.19
CA VAL A 228 -1.91 11.41 -17.12
C VAL A 228 -2.97 12.24 -16.39
N MET A 229 -3.38 11.78 -15.20
CA MET A 229 -4.41 12.44 -14.38
C MET A 229 -3.86 13.55 -13.47
N ARG A 230 -2.63 14.02 -13.70
CA ARG A 230 -1.98 15.05 -12.85
C ARG A 230 -2.81 16.30 -12.61
N GLY A 231 -3.55 16.74 -13.63
CA GLY A 231 -4.42 17.92 -13.55
C GLY A 231 -5.58 17.71 -12.56
N SER A 232 -6.28 16.60 -12.71
CA SER A 232 -7.41 16.24 -11.83
C SER A 232 -6.97 16.05 -10.37
N VAL A 233 -5.83 15.35 -10.15
CA VAL A 233 -5.33 15.11 -8.78
C VAL A 233 -4.85 16.41 -8.12
N LYS A 234 -4.24 17.34 -8.88
CA LYS A 234 -3.85 18.65 -8.35
C LYS A 234 -5.05 19.55 -8.06
N ALA A 235 -6.13 19.46 -8.82
CA ALA A 235 -7.35 20.21 -8.55
C ALA A 235 -7.96 19.86 -7.19
N LEU A 236 -7.87 18.58 -6.76
CA LEU A 236 -8.30 18.13 -5.43
C LEU A 236 -7.51 18.79 -4.27
N GLU A 237 -6.26 19.21 -4.51
CA GLU A 237 -5.46 19.90 -3.51
C GLU A 237 -6.00 21.31 -3.22
N VAL A 238 -6.51 22.00 -4.24
CA VAL A 238 -7.03 23.37 -4.13
C VAL A 238 -8.35 23.39 -3.38
N GLU A 239 -9.24 22.42 -3.65
CA GLU A 239 -10.54 22.32 -2.97
C GLU A 239 -10.43 21.97 -1.47
N THR A 240 -9.35 21.29 -1.07
CA THR A 240 -9.12 20.88 0.32
C THR A 240 -8.30 21.89 1.13
N SER A 241 -7.85 22.99 0.51
CA SER A 241 -7.06 24.01 1.22
C SER A 241 -7.97 24.88 2.13
N PRO A 242 -7.51 25.24 3.35
CA PRO A 242 -8.30 26.07 4.28
C PRO A 242 -8.68 27.46 3.75
N GLN A 243 -8.05 27.92 2.68
CA GLN A 243 -8.37 29.20 2.02
C GLN A 243 -9.64 29.13 1.17
N ALA A 244 -9.96 27.97 0.57
CA ALA A 244 -11.22 27.80 -0.16
C ALA A 244 -12.45 27.77 0.76
N ALA A 245 -12.28 27.37 2.02
CA ALA A 245 -13.35 27.36 3.03
C ALA A 245 -13.65 28.72 3.67
N ALA A 246 -12.87 29.75 3.37
CA ALA A 246 -13.03 31.10 3.92
C ALA A 246 -13.73 32.07 2.94
N ASP A 247 -13.90 31.65 1.68
CA ASP A 247 -14.52 32.47 0.61
C ASP A 247 -15.97 32.04 0.29
N ASP A 248 -16.50 30.99 0.97
CA ASP A 248 -17.90 30.54 0.97
C ASP A 248 -18.61 30.95 2.29
#